data_d6dc9b71f5bde51df918decd97ff530f
#
_entry.id   d6dc9b71f5bde51df918decd97ff530f
#
_cell.length_a   1.000
_cell.length_b   1.000
_cell.length_c   1.000
_cell.angle_alpha   90.00
_cell.angle_beta   90.00
_cell.angle_gamma   90.00
#
_symmetry.space_group_name_H-M   'P 1'
#
loop_
_entity.id
_entity.type
_entity.pdbx_description
1 polymer ?
#
loop_
_entity_poly.entity_id
_entity_poly.type
_entity_poly.pdbx_seq_one_letter_code
_entity_poly.pdbx_strand_id
1 'polypeptide(L)'
;MKKKMAILLSAVMVLAFALAACGGGGNADLSDSKYVGTWVCNSVSLGDASEDFSGASWTMTLNGDGTGTLVATDESGAEEEVQNITWEPTNEGLKTKGDTKLKFEDEDGGIETKMLGVELHFVRAEDAAADTADDQAAAANGAAFVYTGNDPVQAAIYQYLAETIATGYDAPEGAVCVPVVQLVDEDVDTDDGEAEAKGDFWVYNYVIEGDTLKCVSGGNHAGKMELVKSGDGYAVKEFEQVADGGSFEPTARDIFEEHYDAFMKINSDEKTRESLRQKNLVEYVKANGLNVTKYQDEGWDPVELAL
;
A
#
# COMPACT_ATOMS: atom_id res chain seq x y z
N MET A 1 13.80 -8.97 -11.44
CA MET A 1 12.99 -8.58 -12.60
C MET A 1 12.26 -7.27 -12.34
N LYS A 2 11.65 -7.03 -11.15
CA LYS A 2 10.92 -5.79 -10.77
C LYS A 2 11.66 -4.47 -11.05
N LYS A 3 12.97 -4.37 -10.72
CA LYS A 3 13.78 -3.17 -11.02
C LYS A 3 13.99 -2.88 -12.52
N LYS A 4 13.88 -3.88 -13.38
CA LYS A 4 14.04 -3.69 -14.84
C LYS A 4 12.72 -3.25 -15.49
N MET A 5 11.59 -3.63 -14.93
CA MET A 5 10.27 -3.23 -15.42
C MET A 5 9.93 -1.80 -15.00
N ALA A 6 10.22 -1.40 -13.76
CA ALA A 6 10.10 0.00 -13.33
C ALA A 6 10.97 0.96 -14.19
N ILE A 7 12.18 0.55 -14.60
CA ILE A 7 13.03 1.32 -15.52
C ILE A 7 12.45 1.34 -16.95
N LEU A 8 11.77 0.27 -17.39
CA LEU A 8 11.09 0.23 -18.70
C LEU A 8 9.84 1.13 -18.71
N LEU A 9 9.07 1.18 -17.61
CA LEU A 9 7.92 2.07 -17.48
C LEU A 9 8.34 3.55 -17.54
N SER A 10 9.40 3.94 -16.82
CA SER A 10 9.94 5.31 -16.91
C SER A 10 10.52 5.62 -18.29
N ALA A 11 11.06 4.63 -19.01
CA ALA A 11 11.55 4.81 -20.38
C ALA A 11 10.40 4.90 -21.41
N VAL A 12 9.27 4.23 -21.17
CA VAL A 12 8.06 4.33 -22.00
C VAL A 12 7.42 5.71 -21.85
N MET A 13 7.41 6.28 -20.65
CA MET A 13 6.93 7.65 -20.42
C MET A 13 7.79 8.71 -21.15
N VAL A 14 9.10 8.54 -21.24
CA VAL A 14 10.02 9.54 -21.81
C VAL A 14 10.11 9.49 -23.35
N LEU A 15 9.72 8.39 -24.01
CA LEU A 15 9.90 8.24 -25.47
C LEU A 15 8.66 8.63 -26.31
N ALA A 16 7.53 9.01 -25.72
CA ALA A 16 6.34 9.47 -26.43
C ALA A 16 6.47 10.91 -27.03
N PHE A 17 7.61 11.58 -26.86
CA PHE A 17 7.83 13.02 -27.04
C PHE A 17 8.29 13.49 -28.42
N ALA A 18 8.07 12.82 -29.47
CA ALA A 18 8.43 13.40 -30.77
C ALA A 18 7.35 13.13 -31.81
N LEU A 19 6.42 14.05 -31.94
CA LEU A 19 5.92 14.55 -33.21
C LEU A 19 4.61 15.37 -33.03
N ALA A 20 4.73 16.66 -32.83
CA ALA A 20 3.64 17.61 -33.03
C ALA A 20 3.32 17.73 -34.52
N ALA A 21 2.09 17.55 -34.91
CA ALA A 21 1.58 18.13 -36.17
C ALA A 21 0.04 18.19 -36.18
N CYS A 22 -0.48 19.39 -36.29
CA CYS A 22 -1.79 19.82 -36.70
C CYS A 22 -2.59 18.85 -37.56
N GLY A 23 -3.87 18.65 -37.22
CA GLY A 23 -4.84 18.03 -38.12
C GLY A 23 -6.25 18.21 -37.57
N GLY A 24 -6.97 19.26 -38.02
CA GLY A 24 -8.40 19.42 -37.74
C GLY A 24 -9.18 18.29 -38.39
N GLY A 25 -10.00 17.60 -37.60
CA GLY A 25 -10.99 16.65 -38.07
C GLY A 25 -12.36 17.08 -37.54
N GLY A 26 -13.38 17.08 -38.43
CA GLY A 26 -14.74 17.48 -38.07
C GLY A 26 -15.30 16.64 -36.94
N ASN A 27 -16.05 17.27 -36.05
CA ASN A 27 -16.74 16.67 -34.94
C ASN A 27 -17.74 15.61 -35.42
N ALA A 28 -17.39 14.34 -35.31
CA ALA A 28 -18.37 13.27 -35.32
C ALA A 28 -19.08 13.30 -33.96
N ASP A 29 -20.39 13.23 -33.93
CA ASP A 29 -21.14 13.03 -32.70
C ASP A 29 -20.95 11.56 -32.28
N LEU A 30 -20.11 11.36 -31.27
CA LEU A 30 -19.80 10.05 -30.71
C LEU A 30 -20.41 9.86 -29.32
N SER A 31 -21.36 10.73 -28.92
CA SER A 31 -21.95 10.75 -27.58
C SER A 31 -22.58 9.41 -27.16
N ASP A 32 -23.08 8.63 -28.11
CA ASP A 32 -23.65 7.30 -27.86
C ASP A 32 -22.62 6.15 -27.95
N SER A 33 -21.35 6.47 -28.15
CA SER A 33 -20.31 5.43 -28.25
C SER A 33 -20.03 4.81 -26.89
N LYS A 34 -19.91 3.49 -26.85
CA LYS A 34 -19.51 2.73 -25.69
C LYS A 34 -18.14 3.14 -25.13
N TYR A 35 -17.33 3.89 -25.87
CA TYR A 35 -16.00 4.33 -25.42
C TYR A 35 -16.00 5.68 -24.74
N VAL A 36 -17.07 6.47 -24.81
CA VAL A 36 -17.17 7.76 -24.13
C VAL A 36 -17.09 7.58 -22.62
N GLY A 37 -16.22 8.34 -21.95
CA GLY A 37 -16.01 8.29 -20.51
C GLY A 37 -14.51 8.24 -20.14
N THR A 38 -14.24 7.95 -18.89
CA THR A 38 -12.88 7.87 -18.35
C THR A 38 -12.44 6.41 -18.23
N TRP A 39 -11.22 6.15 -18.65
CA TRP A 39 -10.56 4.85 -18.66
C TRP A 39 -9.27 4.95 -17.85
N VAL A 40 -8.98 3.96 -17.03
CA VAL A 40 -7.77 3.90 -16.20
C VAL A 40 -6.97 2.66 -16.61
N CYS A 41 -5.67 2.82 -16.81
CA CYS A 41 -4.78 1.69 -17.03
C CYS A 41 -4.61 0.96 -15.70
N ASN A 42 -5.11 -0.26 -15.60
CA ASN A 42 -5.08 -1.05 -14.37
C ASN A 42 -3.99 -2.11 -14.37
N SER A 43 -3.49 -2.54 -15.53
CA SER A 43 -2.42 -3.52 -15.58
C SER A 43 -1.51 -3.35 -16.79
N VAL A 44 -0.27 -3.86 -16.66
CA VAL A 44 0.77 -3.86 -17.69
C VAL A 44 1.34 -5.25 -17.81
N SER A 45 1.46 -5.76 -19.03
CA SER A 45 2.13 -7.03 -19.25
C SER A 45 3.28 -6.94 -20.25
N LEU A 46 4.33 -7.73 -20.02
CA LEU A 46 5.47 -7.90 -20.88
C LEU A 46 5.75 -9.40 -21.09
N GLY A 47 5.27 -9.95 -22.17
CA GLY A 47 5.27 -11.40 -22.41
C GLY A 47 4.40 -12.14 -21.40
N ASP A 48 4.93 -13.15 -20.72
CA ASP A 48 4.20 -13.93 -19.71
C ASP A 48 4.20 -13.28 -18.31
N ALA A 49 4.77 -12.07 -18.14
CA ALA A 49 4.80 -11.34 -16.88
C ALA A 49 3.77 -10.21 -16.92
N SER A 50 2.83 -10.22 -16.00
CA SER A 50 1.86 -9.16 -15.76
C SER A 50 2.15 -8.51 -14.40
N GLU A 51 2.02 -7.20 -14.32
CA GLU A 51 2.07 -6.44 -13.05
C GLU A 51 0.94 -5.42 -13.04
N ASP A 52 0.25 -5.32 -11.90
CA ASP A 52 -0.74 -4.29 -11.66
C ASP A 52 -0.02 -2.97 -11.33
N PHE A 53 -0.61 -1.85 -11.70
CA PHE A 53 -0.05 -0.54 -11.39
C PHE A 53 -0.21 -0.22 -9.91
N SER A 54 0.91 0.01 -9.22
CA SER A 54 0.92 0.63 -7.91
C SER A 54 1.66 1.97 -8.01
N GLY A 55 0.92 3.07 -7.94
CA GLY A 55 1.47 4.43 -7.86
C GLY A 55 1.39 5.22 -9.16
N ALA A 56 2.24 4.99 -10.15
CA ALA A 56 2.14 5.66 -11.45
C ALA A 56 0.99 5.08 -12.28
N SER A 57 0.15 5.92 -12.89
CA SER A 57 -0.95 5.44 -13.70
C SER A 57 -1.22 6.29 -14.95
N TRP A 58 -1.94 5.72 -15.91
CA TRP A 58 -2.44 6.45 -17.06
C TRP A 58 -3.96 6.50 -17.03
N THR A 59 -4.49 7.72 -17.16
CA THR A 59 -5.92 7.96 -17.26
C THR A 59 -6.24 8.54 -18.63
N MET A 60 -7.19 7.94 -19.34
CA MET A 60 -7.65 8.41 -20.64
C MET A 60 -9.11 8.85 -20.56
N THR A 61 -9.39 10.10 -20.91
CA THR A 61 -10.75 10.62 -21.00
C THR A 61 -11.15 10.79 -22.46
N LEU A 62 -12.27 10.20 -22.87
CA LEU A 62 -12.80 10.24 -24.23
C LEU A 62 -14.15 10.96 -24.23
N ASN A 63 -14.23 12.11 -24.95
CA ASN A 63 -15.43 12.93 -25.04
C ASN A 63 -16.29 12.52 -26.23
N GLY A 64 -17.61 12.76 -26.14
CA GLY A 64 -18.57 12.47 -27.21
C GLY A 64 -18.39 13.31 -28.48
N ASP A 65 -17.57 14.34 -28.48
CA ASP A 65 -17.20 15.13 -29.65
C ASP A 65 -15.97 14.59 -30.40
N GLY A 66 -15.45 13.44 -29.98
CA GLY A 66 -14.27 12.80 -30.55
C GLY A 66 -12.93 13.42 -30.05
N THR A 67 -12.96 14.31 -29.07
CA THR A 67 -11.76 14.80 -28.37
C THR A 67 -11.49 13.95 -27.13
N GLY A 68 -10.31 14.10 -26.54
CA GLY A 68 -9.96 13.43 -25.29
C GLY A 68 -8.62 13.85 -24.77
N THR A 69 -8.26 13.32 -23.62
CA THR A 69 -6.95 13.52 -22.98
C THR A 69 -6.39 12.18 -22.51
N LEU A 70 -5.06 12.05 -22.54
CA LEU A 70 -4.31 10.99 -21.88
C LEU A 70 -3.39 11.64 -20.87
N VAL A 71 -3.55 11.31 -19.60
CA VAL A 71 -2.81 11.86 -18.46
C VAL A 71 -1.95 10.79 -17.83
N ALA A 72 -0.65 11.05 -17.70
CA ALA A 72 0.26 10.22 -16.91
C ALA A 72 0.44 10.86 -15.52
N THR A 73 0.38 10.03 -14.47
CA THR A 73 0.70 10.43 -13.10
C THR A 73 1.92 9.67 -12.61
N ASP A 74 2.72 10.33 -11.77
CA ASP A 74 3.85 9.70 -11.09
C ASP A 74 3.42 8.83 -9.89
N GLU A 75 4.38 8.20 -9.22
CA GLU A 75 4.14 7.38 -8.02
C GLU A 75 3.55 8.17 -6.83
N SER A 76 3.58 9.50 -6.87
CA SER A 76 2.95 10.37 -5.87
C SER A 76 1.52 10.76 -6.23
N GLY A 77 1.04 10.37 -7.43
CA GLY A 77 -0.26 10.77 -7.97
C GLY A 77 -0.26 12.19 -8.57
N ALA A 78 0.91 12.84 -8.71
CA ALA A 78 1.01 14.13 -9.39
C ALA A 78 0.97 13.95 -10.90
N GLU A 79 0.18 14.80 -11.61
CA GLU A 79 0.15 14.80 -13.07
C GLU A 79 1.53 15.22 -13.62
N GLU A 80 2.21 14.33 -14.32
CA GLU A 80 3.47 14.63 -15.00
C GLU A 80 3.26 15.15 -16.41
N GLU A 81 2.24 14.64 -17.10
CA GLU A 81 1.99 15.01 -18.49
C GLU A 81 0.52 14.85 -18.90
N VAL A 82 0.03 15.85 -19.64
CA VAL A 82 -1.29 15.83 -20.26
C VAL A 82 -1.13 15.88 -21.77
N GLN A 83 -1.61 14.83 -22.46
CA GLN A 83 -1.61 14.76 -23.93
C GLN A 83 -3.02 14.95 -24.46
N ASN A 84 -3.19 15.85 -25.43
CA ASN A 84 -4.47 16.05 -26.12
C ASN A 84 -4.58 15.08 -27.28
N ILE A 85 -5.67 14.35 -27.31
CA ILE A 85 -5.96 13.36 -28.34
C ILE A 85 -7.31 13.66 -29.03
N THR A 86 -7.45 13.14 -30.23
CA THR A 86 -8.76 12.88 -30.84
C THR A 86 -8.91 11.39 -31.03
N TRP A 87 -10.12 10.88 -31.02
CA TRP A 87 -10.35 9.46 -31.10
C TRP A 87 -11.51 9.13 -32.07
N GLU A 88 -11.48 7.92 -32.58
CA GLU A 88 -12.55 7.38 -33.39
C GLU A 88 -12.70 5.86 -33.14
N PRO A 89 -13.95 5.33 -33.10
CA PRO A 89 -14.17 3.90 -32.95
C PRO A 89 -13.71 3.15 -34.21
N THR A 90 -13.35 1.89 -34.04
CA THR A 90 -13.04 0.93 -35.11
C THR A 90 -13.91 -0.31 -34.97
N ASN A 91 -13.77 -1.31 -35.86
CA ASN A 91 -14.50 -2.56 -35.73
C ASN A 91 -14.04 -3.45 -34.56
N GLU A 92 -12.84 -3.22 -34.03
CA GLU A 92 -12.18 -4.06 -33.06
C GLU A 92 -11.83 -3.29 -31.76
N GLY A 93 -12.27 -2.01 -31.66
CA GLY A 93 -11.90 -1.17 -30.54
C GLY A 93 -11.96 0.31 -30.92
N LEU A 94 -10.92 1.07 -30.60
CA LEU A 94 -10.78 2.47 -30.96
C LEU A 94 -9.33 2.83 -31.37
N LYS A 95 -9.15 3.99 -31.98
CA LYS A 95 -7.81 4.54 -32.22
C LYS A 95 -7.75 6.01 -31.85
N THR A 96 -6.60 6.42 -31.37
CA THR A 96 -6.30 7.82 -31.04
C THR A 96 -5.42 8.47 -32.11
N LYS A 97 -5.50 9.81 -32.18
CA LYS A 97 -4.70 10.70 -33.01
C LYS A 97 -4.37 11.96 -32.19
N GLY A 98 -3.41 12.71 -32.59
CA GLY A 98 -2.96 13.93 -31.89
C GLY A 98 -1.58 13.72 -31.34
N ASP A 99 -1.38 14.11 -30.10
CA ASP A 99 -0.07 14.00 -29.43
C ASP A 99 0.37 12.53 -29.30
N THR A 100 -0.59 11.63 -29.07
CA THR A 100 -0.35 10.18 -29.02
C THR A 100 -1.25 9.42 -30.00
N LYS A 101 -0.67 8.47 -30.72
CA LYS A 101 -1.34 7.62 -31.69
C LYS A 101 -1.30 6.17 -31.22
N LEU A 102 -2.41 5.69 -30.69
CA LEU A 102 -2.56 4.31 -30.20
C LEU A 102 -3.75 3.62 -30.90
N LYS A 103 -3.67 2.32 -31.07
CA LYS A 103 -4.77 1.45 -31.44
C LYS A 103 -5.12 0.63 -30.21
N PHE A 104 -6.37 0.71 -29.79
CA PHE A 104 -6.91 -0.10 -28.72
C PHE A 104 -7.81 -1.18 -29.33
N GLU A 105 -7.72 -2.38 -28.81
CA GLU A 105 -8.57 -3.51 -29.13
C GLU A 105 -9.52 -3.79 -27.96
N ASP A 106 -10.75 -4.20 -28.24
CA ASP A 106 -11.70 -4.62 -27.20
C ASP A 106 -11.18 -5.92 -26.56
N GLU A 107 -11.08 -5.92 -25.24
CA GLU A 107 -10.78 -7.08 -24.41
C GLU A 107 -11.89 -7.30 -23.37
N ASP A 108 -11.91 -8.50 -22.80
CA ASP A 108 -12.91 -8.85 -21.79
C ASP A 108 -12.77 -7.93 -20.57
N GLY A 109 -13.79 -7.12 -20.31
CA GLY A 109 -13.80 -6.11 -19.23
C GLY A 109 -13.14 -4.77 -19.56
N GLY A 110 -12.53 -4.56 -20.77
CA GLY A 110 -11.83 -3.32 -21.05
C GLY A 110 -11.38 -3.12 -22.48
N ILE A 111 -10.31 -2.35 -22.66
CA ILE A 111 -9.61 -2.13 -23.92
C ILE A 111 -8.11 -2.24 -23.71
N GLU A 112 -7.42 -2.85 -24.65
CA GLU A 112 -5.97 -3.08 -24.58
C GLU A 112 -5.22 -2.33 -25.70
N THR A 113 -4.03 -1.83 -25.41
CA THR A 113 -3.10 -1.31 -26.40
C THR A 113 -1.69 -1.83 -26.20
N LYS A 114 -0.92 -1.90 -27.28
CA LYS A 114 0.51 -2.29 -27.24
C LYS A 114 1.38 -1.10 -27.56
N MET A 115 2.32 -0.80 -26.66
CA MET A 115 3.30 0.25 -26.85
C MET A 115 4.70 -0.27 -26.53
N LEU A 116 5.62 -0.21 -27.50
CA LEU A 116 7.02 -0.65 -27.37
C LEU A 116 7.20 -2.11 -26.86
N GLY A 117 6.21 -2.98 -27.18
CA GLY A 117 6.24 -4.38 -26.76
C GLY A 117 5.64 -4.65 -25.39
N VAL A 118 5.11 -3.61 -24.76
CA VAL A 118 4.36 -3.68 -23.50
C VAL A 118 2.88 -3.60 -23.82
N GLU A 119 2.08 -4.45 -23.24
CA GLU A 119 0.61 -4.42 -23.30
C GLU A 119 0.07 -3.61 -22.13
N LEU A 120 -0.82 -2.67 -22.42
CA LEU A 120 -1.47 -1.80 -21.45
C LEU A 120 -2.96 -2.08 -21.48
N HIS A 121 -3.50 -2.53 -20.35
CA HIS A 121 -4.92 -2.81 -20.22
C HIS A 121 -5.64 -1.67 -19.50
N PHE A 122 -6.73 -1.18 -20.11
CA PHE A 122 -7.54 -0.08 -19.59
C PHE A 122 -8.95 -0.56 -19.30
N VAL A 123 -9.43 -0.28 -18.12
CA VAL A 123 -10.81 -0.49 -17.69
C VAL A 123 -11.54 0.83 -17.51
N ARG A 124 -12.87 0.84 -17.49
CA ARG A 124 -13.60 2.04 -17.15
C ARG A 124 -13.32 2.47 -15.72
N ALA A 125 -13.20 3.78 -15.50
CA ALA A 125 -12.99 4.31 -14.14
C ALA A 125 -14.12 3.91 -13.17
N GLU A 126 -15.35 3.77 -13.66
CA GLU A 126 -16.50 3.28 -12.89
C GLU A 126 -16.42 1.78 -12.59
N ASP A 127 -15.87 0.99 -13.51
CA ASP A 127 -15.64 -0.46 -13.33
C ASP A 127 -14.36 -0.70 -12.54
N ALA A 128 -13.31 0.12 -12.76
CA ALA A 128 -12.14 0.16 -11.89
C ALA A 128 -12.52 0.48 -10.45
N ALA A 129 -13.54 1.32 -10.23
CA ALA A 129 -14.10 1.58 -8.91
C ALA A 129 -14.97 0.42 -8.39
N ALA A 130 -15.51 -0.43 -9.26
CA ALA A 130 -16.30 -1.61 -8.89
C ALA A 130 -15.41 -2.86 -8.72
N ASP A 131 -14.41 -3.06 -9.58
CA ASP A 131 -13.32 -4.03 -9.39
C ASP A 131 -12.44 -3.65 -8.19
N THR A 132 -12.21 -2.33 -7.93
CA THR A 132 -11.59 -1.87 -6.69
C THR A 132 -12.50 -2.07 -5.46
N ALA A 133 -13.77 -2.43 -5.57
CA ALA A 133 -14.55 -2.88 -4.41
C ALA A 133 -14.24 -4.35 -4.04
N ASP A 134 -13.87 -5.20 -5.00
CA ASP A 134 -13.32 -6.56 -4.75
C ASP A 134 -11.77 -6.56 -4.73
N ASP A 135 -11.08 -5.70 -5.54
CA ASP A 135 -9.62 -5.51 -5.54
C ASP A 135 -9.15 -4.39 -4.60
N GLN A 136 -10.01 -3.49 -4.08
CA GLN A 136 -9.67 -2.67 -2.91
C GLN A 136 -9.46 -3.54 -1.66
N ALA A 137 -9.93 -4.76 -1.64
CA ALA A 137 -9.42 -5.75 -0.69
C ALA A 137 -7.92 -6.07 -0.93
N ALA A 138 -7.39 -6.00 -2.16
CA ALA A 138 -6.00 -6.33 -2.47
C ALA A 138 -5.08 -5.11 -2.64
N ALA A 139 -5.55 -3.98 -3.17
CA ALA A 139 -4.73 -2.77 -3.39
C ALA A 139 -4.72 -1.78 -2.20
N ALA A 140 -5.72 -1.85 -1.31
CA ALA A 140 -5.70 -1.15 -0.04
C ALA A 140 -4.77 -1.82 1.01
N ASN A 141 -4.20 -2.99 0.69
CA ASN A 141 -3.28 -3.72 1.56
C ASN A 141 -1.81 -3.31 1.37
N GLY A 142 -1.51 -2.21 0.68
CA GLY A 142 -0.14 -1.95 0.23
C GLY A 142 0.66 -0.91 1.01
N ALA A 143 0.04 0.01 1.71
CA ALA A 143 0.80 0.97 2.48
C ALA A 143 1.15 0.38 3.85
N ALA A 144 2.46 0.27 4.13
CA ALA A 144 2.93 -0.13 5.44
C ALA A 144 2.38 0.82 6.53
N PHE A 145 2.15 0.28 7.72
CA PHE A 145 1.85 1.12 8.87
C PHE A 145 3.03 2.05 9.18
N VAL A 146 2.75 3.33 9.34
CA VAL A 146 3.74 4.34 9.70
C VAL A 146 3.38 4.90 11.08
N TYR A 147 4.33 4.85 12.01
CA TYR A 147 4.18 5.47 13.31
C TYR A 147 4.08 6.99 13.18
N THR A 148 3.03 7.57 13.76
CA THR A 148 2.72 9.00 13.62
C THR A 148 3.24 9.86 14.77
N GLY A 149 3.87 9.25 15.79
CA GLY A 149 4.50 9.95 16.90
C GLY A 149 5.83 10.61 16.53
N ASN A 150 6.39 11.37 17.45
CA ASN A 150 7.65 12.10 17.25
C ASN A 150 8.88 11.41 17.86
N ASP A 151 8.72 10.23 18.41
CA ASP A 151 9.79 9.47 19.05
C ASP A 151 10.53 8.62 18.01
N PRO A 152 11.81 8.90 17.73
CA PRO A 152 12.55 8.18 16.70
C PRO A 152 12.93 6.74 17.10
N VAL A 153 13.00 6.43 18.39
CA VAL A 153 13.24 5.07 18.90
C VAL A 153 11.97 4.23 18.66
N GLN A 154 10.81 4.74 19.07
CA GLN A 154 9.55 4.07 18.81
C GLN A 154 9.27 3.91 17.30
N ALA A 155 9.58 4.91 16.49
CA ALA A 155 9.44 4.80 15.02
C ALA A 155 10.23 3.59 14.47
N ALA A 156 11.49 3.42 14.92
CA ALA A 156 12.32 2.28 14.52
C ALA A 156 11.77 0.93 15.03
N ILE A 157 11.23 0.89 16.24
CA ILE A 157 10.59 -0.32 16.80
C ILE A 157 9.36 -0.70 15.97
N TYR A 158 8.45 0.25 15.70
CA TYR A 158 7.26 -0.01 14.87
C TYR A 158 7.62 -0.49 13.48
N GLN A 159 8.62 0.13 12.84
CA GLN A 159 9.12 -0.31 11.55
C GLN A 159 9.68 -1.74 11.60
N TYR A 160 10.53 -2.05 12.59
CA TYR A 160 11.10 -3.38 12.75
C TYR A 160 10.05 -4.47 12.97
N LEU A 161 9.02 -4.17 13.78
CA LEU A 161 7.91 -5.08 14.01
C LEU A 161 7.14 -5.37 12.72
N ALA A 162 6.86 -4.34 11.92
CA ALA A 162 6.10 -4.48 10.68
C ALA A 162 6.91 -5.13 9.54
N GLU A 163 8.20 -4.79 9.41
CA GLU A 163 9.02 -5.23 8.26
C GLU A 163 9.83 -6.50 8.54
N THR A 164 10.04 -6.85 9.81
CA THR A 164 10.86 -8.00 10.19
C THR A 164 10.06 -9.05 10.96
N ILE A 165 9.47 -8.69 12.10
CA ILE A 165 8.77 -9.67 12.95
C ILE A 165 7.51 -10.18 12.27
N ALA A 166 6.72 -9.31 11.67
CA ALA A 166 5.47 -9.68 11.01
C ALA A 166 5.66 -10.63 9.83
N THR A 167 6.82 -10.60 9.16
CA THR A 167 7.14 -11.51 8.05
C THR A 167 7.36 -12.96 8.46
N GLY A 168 7.55 -13.22 9.77
CA GLY A 168 7.61 -14.57 10.32
C GLY A 168 6.26 -15.28 10.44
N TYR A 169 5.16 -14.56 10.20
CA TYR A 169 3.80 -15.10 10.23
C TYR A 169 3.30 -15.43 8.83
N ASP A 170 2.51 -16.49 8.76
CA ASP A 170 1.78 -16.82 7.53
C ASP A 170 0.62 -15.83 7.36
N ALA A 171 0.72 -14.99 6.36
CA ALA A 171 -0.28 -13.99 6.02
C ALA A 171 -0.47 -13.93 4.50
N PRO A 172 -1.69 -13.71 3.99
CA PRO A 172 -1.94 -13.55 2.57
C PRO A 172 -1.11 -12.41 1.96
N GLU A 173 -0.85 -12.48 0.65
CA GLU A 173 -0.25 -11.36 -0.08
C GLU A 173 -1.12 -10.12 0.08
N GLY A 174 -0.47 -8.97 0.31
CA GLY A 174 -1.16 -7.71 0.59
C GLY A 174 -1.65 -7.53 2.03
N ALA A 175 -1.43 -8.48 2.93
CA ALA A 175 -1.70 -8.23 4.34
C ALA A 175 -0.81 -7.11 4.90
N VAL A 176 -1.38 -6.26 5.73
CA VAL A 176 -0.66 -5.19 6.41
C VAL A 176 -0.49 -5.50 7.89
N CYS A 177 0.71 -5.28 8.41
CA CYS A 177 0.95 -5.33 9.84
C CYS A 177 0.67 -3.98 10.49
N VAL A 178 -0.16 -3.98 11.53
CA VAL A 178 -0.36 -2.83 12.43
C VAL A 178 0.09 -3.22 13.83
N PRO A 179 1.33 -2.86 14.23
CA PRO A 179 1.88 -3.25 15.51
C PRO A 179 1.29 -2.48 16.69
N VAL A 180 1.47 -3.01 17.90
CA VAL A 180 1.23 -2.33 19.17
C VAL A 180 2.47 -2.41 20.04
N VAL A 181 2.91 -1.27 20.58
CA VAL A 181 4.10 -1.13 21.41
C VAL A 181 3.70 -0.60 22.77
N GLN A 182 4.07 -1.33 23.82
CA GLN A 182 3.95 -0.89 25.21
C GLN A 182 5.34 -0.97 25.86
N LEU A 183 5.98 0.18 26.03
CA LEU A 183 7.30 0.26 26.66
C LEU A 183 7.18 0.19 28.17
N VAL A 184 8.13 -0.50 28.78
CA VAL A 184 8.37 -0.53 30.23
C VAL A 184 9.49 0.41 30.57
N ASP A 185 10.52 0.43 29.73
CA ASP A 185 11.72 1.22 29.88
C ASP A 185 12.26 1.61 28.50
N GLU A 186 12.86 2.78 28.42
CA GLU A 186 13.55 3.30 27.24
C GLU A 186 14.75 4.14 27.72
N ASP A 187 15.94 3.74 27.35
CA ASP A 187 17.18 4.47 27.61
C ASP A 187 17.85 4.88 26.30
N VAL A 188 18.25 6.14 26.19
CA VAL A 188 18.85 6.71 24.98
C VAL A 188 20.17 7.36 25.30
N ASP A 189 21.27 6.74 24.86
CA ASP A 189 22.59 7.35 24.89
C ASP A 189 22.85 8.14 23.60
N THR A 190 22.68 9.46 23.72
CA THR A 190 22.88 10.37 22.57
C THR A 190 24.35 10.56 22.20
N ASP A 191 25.27 10.31 23.10
CA ASP A 191 26.70 10.51 22.90
C ASP A 191 27.29 9.37 22.06
N ASP A 192 26.86 8.13 22.34
CA ASP A 192 27.29 6.94 21.58
C ASP A 192 26.32 6.63 20.41
N GLY A 193 25.13 7.23 20.40
CA GLY A 193 24.12 7.00 19.37
C GLY A 193 23.46 5.63 19.49
N GLU A 194 23.35 5.10 20.70
CA GLU A 194 22.70 3.85 21.04
C GLU A 194 21.41 4.10 21.81
N ALA A 195 20.49 3.16 21.74
CA ALA A 195 19.30 3.15 22.58
C ALA A 195 18.93 1.71 22.96
N GLU A 196 18.29 1.56 24.11
CA GLU A 196 17.71 0.30 24.57
C GLU A 196 16.22 0.52 24.90
N ALA A 197 15.37 -0.40 24.48
CA ALA A 197 13.94 -0.36 24.77
C ALA A 197 13.47 -1.73 25.25
N LYS A 198 12.85 -1.77 26.44
CA LYS A 198 12.22 -2.98 27.00
C LYS A 198 10.71 -2.82 26.97
N GLY A 199 10.00 -3.83 26.45
CA GLY A 199 8.56 -3.70 26.29
C GLY A 199 7.82 -4.98 25.96
N ASP A 200 6.51 -4.79 25.81
CA ASP A 200 5.56 -5.77 25.30
C ASP A 200 5.13 -5.36 23.90
N PHE A 201 5.54 -6.14 22.92
CA PHE A 201 5.37 -5.84 21.49
C PHE A 201 4.39 -6.82 20.88
N TRP A 202 3.44 -6.31 20.12
CA TRP A 202 2.45 -7.13 19.44
C TRP A 202 2.45 -6.82 17.94
N VAL A 203 2.35 -7.85 17.13
CA VAL A 203 2.09 -7.74 15.69
C VAL A 203 0.71 -8.30 15.38
N TYR A 204 -0.02 -7.62 14.52
CA TYR A 204 -1.32 -8.04 14.00
C TYR A 204 -1.32 -7.82 12.50
N ASN A 205 -1.42 -8.89 11.73
CA ASN A 205 -1.52 -8.84 10.28
C ASN A 205 -3.00 -8.81 9.87
N TYR A 206 -3.37 -7.84 9.06
CA TYR A 206 -4.75 -7.63 8.62
C TYR A 206 -4.87 -7.75 7.11
N VAL A 207 -6.00 -8.26 6.67
CA VAL A 207 -6.52 -8.10 5.30
C VAL A 207 -7.78 -7.25 5.36
N ILE A 208 -8.05 -6.51 4.27
CA ILE A 208 -9.29 -5.73 4.16
C ILE A 208 -10.33 -6.59 3.47
N GLU A 209 -11.48 -6.78 4.12
CA GLU A 209 -12.66 -7.40 3.52
C GLU A 209 -13.86 -6.45 3.65
N GLY A 210 -14.23 -5.81 2.56
CA GLY A 210 -15.27 -4.80 2.56
C GLY A 210 -14.93 -3.60 3.45
N ASP A 211 -15.71 -3.36 4.51
CA ASP A 211 -15.50 -2.28 5.48
C ASP A 211 -14.74 -2.72 6.74
N THR A 212 -14.09 -3.90 6.72
CA THR A 212 -13.54 -4.55 7.91
C THR A 212 -12.07 -4.94 7.72
N LEU A 213 -11.19 -4.53 8.65
CA LEU A 213 -9.84 -5.07 8.81
C LEU A 213 -9.93 -6.41 9.56
N LYS A 214 -9.71 -7.53 8.88
CA LYS A 214 -9.68 -8.86 9.48
C LYS A 214 -8.27 -9.23 9.89
N CYS A 215 -8.06 -9.50 11.18
CA CYS A 215 -6.81 -10.03 11.70
C CYS A 215 -6.67 -11.50 11.27
N VAL A 216 -5.63 -11.80 10.52
CA VAL A 216 -5.39 -13.13 9.94
C VAL A 216 -4.22 -13.87 10.61
N SER A 217 -3.31 -13.15 11.24
CA SER A 217 -2.21 -13.72 12.00
C SER A 217 -1.56 -12.67 12.91
N GLY A 218 -0.71 -13.09 13.81
CA GLY A 218 0.00 -12.20 14.71
C GLY A 218 0.35 -12.86 16.04
N GLY A 219 0.98 -12.09 16.94
CA GLY A 219 1.36 -12.60 18.24
C GLY A 219 2.10 -11.60 19.11
N ASN A 220 2.44 -12.05 20.30
CA ASN A 220 3.19 -11.33 21.30
C ASN A 220 4.69 -11.58 21.17
N HIS A 221 5.49 -10.53 21.37
CA HIS A 221 6.94 -10.54 21.32
C HIS A 221 7.50 -9.65 22.43
N ALA A 222 7.37 -10.06 23.68
CA ALA A 222 7.98 -9.33 24.79
C ALA A 222 9.50 -9.46 24.78
N GLY A 223 10.20 -8.38 25.16
CA GLY A 223 11.66 -8.45 25.21
C GLY A 223 12.36 -7.09 25.28
N LYS A 224 13.64 -7.11 24.91
CA LYS A 224 14.54 -5.98 24.89
C LYS A 224 15.08 -5.79 23.47
N MET A 225 14.97 -4.58 22.94
CA MET A 225 15.57 -4.17 21.67
C MET A 225 16.75 -3.27 21.91
N GLU A 226 17.88 -3.59 21.29
CA GLU A 226 19.05 -2.70 21.18
C GLU A 226 18.96 -1.98 19.83
N LEU A 227 19.10 -0.66 19.86
CA LEU A 227 19.01 0.18 18.68
C LEU A 227 20.29 0.99 18.51
N VAL A 228 20.61 1.32 17.26
CA VAL A 228 21.72 2.19 16.89
C VAL A 228 21.22 3.31 15.99
N LYS A 229 21.87 4.45 16.10
CA LYS A 229 21.58 5.61 15.26
C LYS A 229 21.72 5.26 13.77
N SER A 230 20.71 5.61 12.98
CA SER A 230 20.65 5.39 11.53
C SER A 230 20.04 6.61 10.84
N GLY A 231 20.88 7.38 10.14
CA GLY A 231 20.45 8.67 9.57
C GLY A 231 19.97 9.64 10.66
N ASP A 232 18.76 10.16 10.49
CA ASP A 232 18.13 11.06 11.45
C ASP A 232 17.33 10.32 12.55
N GLY A 233 17.25 8.97 12.50
CA GLY A 233 16.53 8.13 13.43
C GLY A 233 17.40 7.02 14.03
N TYR A 234 16.76 5.90 14.32
CA TYR A 234 17.37 4.67 14.83
C TYR A 234 17.02 3.47 13.96
N ALA A 235 17.76 2.38 14.12
CA ALA A 235 17.44 1.05 13.61
C ALA A 235 17.65 0.00 14.68
N VAL A 236 16.78 -1.01 14.76
CA VAL A 236 16.95 -2.13 15.68
C VAL A 236 18.13 -2.97 15.20
N LYS A 237 19.11 -3.15 16.09
CA LYS A 237 20.33 -3.94 15.88
C LYS A 237 20.17 -5.36 16.36
N GLU A 238 19.53 -5.53 17.53
CA GLU A 238 19.32 -6.82 18.17
C GLU A 238 17.97 -6.83 18.89
N PHE A 239 17.31 -7.98 18.93
CA PHE A 239 16.09 -8.18 19.69
C PHE A 239 16.19 -9.47 20.51
N GLU A 240 16.31 -9.32 21.81
CA GLU A 240 16.28 -10.40 22.78
C GLU A 240 14.85 -10.64 23.25
N GLN A 241 14.25 -11.78 22.88
CA GLN A 241 12.87 -12.09 23.19
C GLN A 241 12.73 -12.96 24.42
N VAL A 242 11.67 -12.72 25.19
CA VAL A 242 11.24 -13.62 26.27
C VAL A 242 10.83 -14.96 25.66
N ALA A 243 11.35 -16.06 26.21
CA ALA A 243 11.02 -17.40 25.75
C ALA A 243 9.62 -17.81 26.20
N ASP A 244 8.97 -18.65 25.37
CA ASP A 244 7.64 -19.16 25.67
C ASP A 244 7.62 -20.30 26.70
N GLY A 245 6.41 -20.58 27.20
CA GLY A 245 6.10 -21.75 28.04
C GLY A 245 6.83 -21.74 29.38
N GLY A 246 7.45 -22.86 29.72
CA GLY A 246 8.13 -23.02 31.02
C GLY A 246 9.36 -22.14 31.22
N SER A 247 9.89 -21.55 30.15
CA SER A 247 11.03 -20.64 30.18
C SER A 247 10.62 -19.17 30.25
N PHE A 248 9.33 -18.85 30.17
CA PHE A 248 8.84 -17.46 30.17
C PHE A 248 9.30 -16.66 31.41
N GLU A 249 8.96 -17.13 32.60
CA GLU A 249 9.30 -16.41 33.83
C GLU A 249 10.82 -16.23 34.05
N PRO A 250 11.67 -17.26 33.88
CA PRO A 250 13.11 -17.07 33.99
C PRO A 250 13.68 -16.08 33.01
N THR A 251 13.34 -16.15 31.73
CA THR A 251 13.86 -15.24 30.70
C THR A 251 13.30 -13.84 30.86
N ALA A 252 12.03 -13.69 31.23
CA ALA A 252 11.45 -12.38 31.51
C ALA A 252 12.13 -11.68 32.69
N ARG A 253 12.47 -12.42 33.75
CA ARG A 253 13.22 -11.86 34.88
C ARG A 253 14.64 -11.43 34.50
N ASP A 254 15.29 -12.18 33.62
CA ASP A 254 16.64 -11.89 33.15
C ASP A 254 16.68 -10.65 32.26
N ILE A 255 15.72 -10.55 31.32
CA ILE A 255 15.61 -9.44 30.36
C ILE A 255 15.14 -8.14 31.02
N PHE A 256 14.10 -8.21 31.86
CA PHE A 256 13.46 -7.03 32.44
C PHE A 256 14.07 -6.58 33.78
N GLU A 257 14.84 -7.42 34.49
CA GLU A 257 15.54 -7.14 35.72
C GLU A 257 14.64 -6.42 36.77
N GLU A 258 14.99 -5.22 37.21
CA GLU A 258 14.19 -4.40 38.13
C GLU A 258 12.84 -3.97 37.53
N HIS A 259 12.66 -4.00 36.20
CA HIS A 259 11.42 -3.66 35.49
C HIS A 259 10.45 -4.84 35.35
N TYR A 260 10.80 -6.04 35.86
CA TYR A 260 9.98 -7.25 35.69
C TYR A 260 8.53 -7.08 36.19
N ASP A 261 8.30 -6.46 37.34
CA ASP A 261 6.96 -6.27 37.88
C ASP A 261 6.15 -5.27 37.02
N ALA A 262 6.80 -4.25 36.46
CA ALA A 262 6.18 -3.31 35.54
C ALA A 262 5.83 -4.01 34.22
N PHE A 263 6.72 -4.84 33.70
CA PHE A 263 6.44 -5.67 32.52
C PHE A 263 5.25 -6.59 32.73
N MET A 264 5.20 -7.34 33.82
CA MET A 264 4.07 -8.25 34.12
C MET A 264 2.72 -7.52 34.19
N LYS A 265 2.74 -6.28 34.65
CA LYS A 265 1.55 -5.44 34.69
C LYS A 265 1.06 -5.07 33.29
N ILE A 266 1.92 -4.61 32.40
CA ILE A 266 1.53 -4.24 31.03
C ILE A 266 1.20 -5.48 30.18
N ASN A 267 1.94 -6.56 30.33
CA ASN A 267 1.70 -7.83 29.62
C ASN A 267 0.31 -8.40 29.92
N SER A 268 -0.19 -8.20 31.15
CA SER A 268 -1.55 -8.61 31.57
C SER A 268 -2.63 -7.55 31.29
N ASP A 269 -2.29 -6.34 30.88
CA ASP A 269 -3.26 -5.24 30.64
C ASP A 269 -3.82 -5.28 29.21
N GLU A 270 -4.68 -6.26 28.97
CA GLU A 270 -5.38 -6.41 27.70
C GLU A 270 -6.16 -5.16 27.30
N LYS A 271 -6.76 -4.47 28.26
CA LYS A 271 -7.57 -3.28 27.99
C LYS A 271 -6.73 -2.14 27.38
N THR A 272 -5.56 -1.86 27.94
CA THR A 272 -4.68 -0.82 27.42
C THR A 272 -4.13 -1.25 26.05
N ARG A 273 -3.72 -2.51 25.89
CA ARG A 273 -3.26 -3.05 24.61
C ARG A 273 -4.32 -2.88 23.51
N GLU A 274 -5.58 -3.25 23.80
CA GLU A 274 -6.65 -3.12 22.84
C GLU A 274 -6.98 -1.66 22.50
N SER A 275 -6.91 -0.74 23.46
CA SER A 275 -7.06 0.69 23.22
C SER A 275 -5.97 1.24 22.29
N LEU A 276 -4.71 0.81 22.45
CA LEU A 276 -3.60 1.18 21.57
C LEU A 276 -3.77 0.57 20.18
N ARG A 277 -4.21 -0.69 20.11
CA ARG A 277 -4.53 -1.36 18.85
C ARG A 277 -5.57 -0.58 18.05
N GLN A 278 -6.69 -0.23 18.67
CA GLN A 278 -7.75 0.57 18.03
C GLN A 278 -7.22 1.94 17.57
N LYS A 279 -6.41 2.61 18.38
CA LYS A 279 -5.79 3.88 18.02
C LYS A 279 -4.94 3.73 16.75
N ASN A 280 -4.05 2.73 16.73
CA ASN A 280 -3.15 2.50 15.60
C ASN A 280 -3.92 2.11 14.32
N LEU A 281 -4.98 1.31 14.44
CA LEU A 281 -5.87 0.99 13.33
C LEU A 281 -6.58 2.23 12.77
N VAL A 282 -7.08 3.11 13.63
CA VAL A 282 -7.71 4.38 13.22
C VAL A 282 -6.69 5.28 12.50
N GLU A 283 -5.47 5.37 13.02
CA GLU A 283 -4.40 6.14 12.39
C GLU A 283 -4.04 5.56 11.01
N TYR A 284 -3.92 4.25 10.90
CA TYR A 284 -3.68 3.54 9.64
C TYR A 284 -4.80 3.80 8.62
N VAL A 285 -6.05 3.62 9.01
CA VAL A 285 -7.22 3.85 8.13
C VAL A 285 -7.26 5.30 7.62
N LYS A 286 -7.03 6.28 8.51
CA LYS A 286 -7.02 7.70 8.14
C LYS A 286 -5.86 8.07 7.24
N ALA A 287 -4.66 7.61 7.56
CA ALA A 287 -3.45 7.90 6.78
C ALA A 287 -3.54 7.38 5.33
N ASN A 288 -4.25 6.26 5.14
CA ASN A 288 -4.41 5.62 3.85
C ASN A 288 -5.76 5.91 3.17
N GLY A 289 -6.61 6.76 3.75
CA GLY A 289 -7.90 7.13 3.18
C GLY A 289 -8.86 5.96 2.97
N LEU A 290 -8.76 4.90 3.81
CA LEU A 290 -9.51 3.66 3.64
C LEU A 290 -10.97 3.83 4.06
N ASN A 291 -11.89 3.17 3.35
CA ASN A 291 -13.31 3.11 3.69
C ASN A 291 -13.64 2.00 4.71
N VAL A 292 -12.71 1.75 5.62
CA VAL A 292 -12.83 0.73 6.67
C VAL A 292 -13.39 1.37 7.94
N THR A 293 -14.38 0.74 8.53
CA THR A 293 -15.04 1.22 9.76
C THR A 293 -14.94 0.25 10.93
N LYS A 294 -14.43 -0.97 10.69
CA LYS A 294 -14.39 -2.06 11.66
C LYS A 294 -13.07 -2.81 11.62
N TYR A 295 -12.78 -3.55 12.68
CA TYR A 295 -11.79 -4.63 12.66
C TYR A 295 -12.37 -5.87 13.30
N GLN A 296 -11.81 -7.04 13.00
CA GLN A 296 -12.32 -8.32 13.45
C GLN A 296 -11.18 -9.31 13.68
N ASP A 297 -11.20 -9.99 14.81
CA ASP A 297 -10.39 -11.18 15.04
C ASP A 297 -11.15 -12.44 14.62
N GLU A 298 -10.41 -13.50 14.25
CA GLU A 298 -11.00 -14.75 13.83
C GLU A 298 -11.90 -15.34 14.92
N GLY A 299 -13.13 -15.66 14.56
CA GLY A 299 -14.12 -16.25 15.46
C GLY A 299 -14.84 -15.26 16.39
N TRP A 300 -14.58 -13.95 16.26
CA TRP A 300 -15.22 -12.90 17.05
C TRP A 300 -16.09 -11.99 16.19
N ASP A 301 -17.01 -11.29 16.81
CA ASP A 301 -17.82 -10.28 16.12
C ASP A 301 -16.96 -9.04 15.76
N PRO A 302 -17.23 -8.36 14.63
CA PRO A 302 -16.54 -7.14 14.27
C PRO A 302 -16.72 -6.03 15.32
N VAL A 303 -15.66 -5.27 15.55
CA VAL A 303 -15.61 -4.13 16.47
C VAL A 303 -15.53 -2.84 15.68
N GLU A 304 -16.38 -1.86 15.97
CA GLU A 304 -16.37 -0.55 15.31
C GLU A 304 -15.11 0.25 15.66
N LEU A 305 -14.50 0.88 14.65
CA LEU A 305 -13.41 1.83 14.82
C LEU A 305 -13.96 3.23 15.15
N ALA A 306 -13.39 3.90 16.14
CA ALA A 306 -13.74 5.26 16.52
C ALA A 306 -13.05 6.29 15.59
N LEU A 307 -13.49 6.39 14.33
CA LEU A 307 -12.90 7.23 13.26
C LEU A 307 -13.13 8.73 13.49
#